data_816321ef88a74a258244226eb92290b2
#
_entry.id   816321ef88a74a258244226eb92290b2
#
_cell.length_a   1.000
_cell.length_b   1.000
_cell.length_c   1.000
_cell.angle_alpha   90.00
_cell.angle_beta   90.00
_cell.angle_gamma   90.00
#
_symmetry.space_group_name_H-M   'P 1'
#
loop_
_entity.id
_entity.type
_entity.pdbx_description
1 polymer ?
#
loop_
_entity_poly.entity_id
_entity_poly.type
_entity_poly.pdbx_seq_one_letter_code
_entity_poly.pdbx_strand_id
1 'polypeptide(L)'
;ITELYNNGISYFTEWVKDNMLGQVTFVINGIMGIFGTAVNCLVAFIVAIYVLLSKDTFKRQTKKLVSAFLPERHIQVLSSILKESDKIFGGFISGKIIDSLIIGAICFVCCLILRMPYVALISVIVGVTNVIPFFGPYIGAIPSTILIMLDSPSKGVIFLLFIIILQQVDGNIIGPKILGESTGLSPF
;
A
#
# COMPACT_ATOMS: atom_id res chain seq x y z
N ILE A 1 -27.84 -53.63 -1.87
CA ILE A 1 -26.96 -52.98 -2.87
C ILE A 1 -27.50 -51.60 -3.24
N THR A 2 -28.81 -51.47 -3.48
CA THR A 2 -29.46 -50.17 -3.84
C THR A 2 -29.41 -49.13 -2.70
N GLU A 3 -29.52 -49.54 -1.44
CA GLU A 3 -29.42 -48.63 -0.29
C GLU A 3 -27.98 -48.07 -0.09
N LEU A 4 -26.97 -48.94 -0.25
CA LEU A 4 -25.56 -48.51 -0.21
C LEU A 4 -25.22 -47.54 -1.33
N TYR A 5 -25.77 -47.74 -2.50
CA TYR A 5 -25.57 -46.82 -3.65
C TYR A 5 -26.24 -45.46 -3.43
N ASN A 6 -27.49 -45.47 -2.94
CA ASN A 6 -28.21 -44.22 -2.64
C ASN A 6 -27.57 -43.42 -1.49
N ASN A 7 -27.12 -44.11 -0.44
CA ASN A 7 -26.37 -43.44 0.65
C ASN A 7 -25.04 -42.87 0.17
N GLY A 8 -24.31 -43.58 -0.70
CA GLY A 8 -23.07 -43.07 -1.28
C GLY A 8 -23.27 -41.79 -2.13
N ILE A 9 -24.35 -41.78 -2.93
CA ILE A 9 -24.70 -40.60 -3.75
C ILE A 9 -25.13 -39.41 -2.85
N SER A 10 -25.93 -39.67 -1.81
CA SER A 10 -26.35 -38.59 -0.90
C SER A 10 -25.17 -37.98 -0.14
N TYR A 11 -24.25 -38.78 0.41
CA TYR A 11 -23.02 -38.27 1.03
C TYR A 11 -22.15 -37.50 0.07
N PHE A 12 -21.98 -37.95 -1.18
CA PHE A 12 -21.22 -37.26 -2.18
C PHE A 12 -21.87 -35.93 -2.59
N THR A 13 -23.18 -35.91 -2.79
CA THR A 13 -23.93 -34.70 -3.13
C THR A 13 -23.95 -33.68 -2.00
N GLU A 14 -24.05 -34.10 -0.74
CA GLU A 14 -23.92 -33.21 0.43
C GLU A 14 -22.48 -32.65 0.56
N TRP A 15 -21.48 -33.51 0.44
CA TRP A 15 -20.08 -33.08 0.49
C TRP A 15 -19.75 -32.05 -0.63
N VAL A 16 -20.21 -32.31 -1.86
CA VAL A 16 -20.04 -31.39 -2.98
C VAL A 16 -20.77 -30.06 -2.72
N LYS A 17 -21.99 -30.12 -2.20
CA LYS A 17 -22.79 -28.94 -1.89
C LYS A 17 -22.14 -28.07 -0.83
N ASP A 18 -21.71 -28.67 0.26
CA ASP A 18 -21.08 -27.93 1.37
C ASP A 18 -19.71 -27.30 0.97
N ASN A 19 -18.88 -28.08 0.25
CA ASN A 19 -17.59 -27.55 -0.18
C ASN A 19 -17.70 -26.54 -1.33
N MET A 20 -18.58 -26.75 -2.31
CA MET A 20 -18.73 -25.83 -3.43
C MET A 20 -19.47 -24.55 -3.05
N LEU A 21 -20.53 -24.63 -2.25
CA LEU A 21 -21.25 -23.44 -1.79
C LEU A 21 -20.37 -22.55 -0.93
N GLY A 22 -19.55 -23.11 -0.05
CA GLY A 22 -18.59 -22.37 0.76
C GLY A 22 -17.55 -21.62 -0.10
N GLN A 23 -16.99 -22.29 -1.11
CA GLN A 23 -16.02 -21.67 -2.02
C GLN A 23 -16.66 -20.61 -2.92
N VAL A 24 -17.85 -20.85 -3.45
CA VAL A 24 -18.61 -19.88 -4.26
C VAL A 24 -18.94 -18.64 -3.43
N THR A 25 -19.41 -18.83 -2.20
CA THR A 25 -19.71 -17.71 -1.28
C THR A 25 -18.45 -16.91 -0.94
N PHE A 26 -17.32 -17.58 -0.70
CA PHE A 26 -16.03 -16.93 -0.48
C PHE A 26 -15.60 -16.08 -1.67
N VAL A 27 -15.69 -16.61 -2.89
CA VAL A 27 -15.36 -15.88 -4.13
C VAL A 27 -16.30 -14.70 -4.35
N ILE A 28 -17.61 -14.88 -4.18
CA ILE A 28 -18.59 -13.80 -4.31
C ILE A 28 -18.32 -12.69 -3.29
N ASN A 29 -18.11 -13.05 -2.01
CA ASN A 29 -17.80 -12.07 -0.97
C ASN A 29 -16.45 -11.36 -1.24
N GLY A 30 -15.47 -12.07 -1.76
CA GLY A 30 -14.20 -11.48 -2.20
C GLY A 30 -14.38 -10.45 -3.32
N ILE A 31 -15.14 -10.80 -4.37
CA ILE A 31 -15.44 -9.90 -5.48
C ILE A 31 -16.26 -8.69 -5.00
N MET A 32 -17.28 -8.90 -4.18
CA MET A 32 -18.10 -7.82 -3.61
C MET A 32 -17.26 -6.91 -2.70
N GLY A 33 -16.33 -7.47 -1.93
CA GLY A 33 -15.38 -6.71 -1.12
C GLY A 33 -14.44 -5.84 -1.96
N ILE A 34 -13.89 -6.36 -3.05
CA ILE A 34 -13.06 -5.61 -4.00
C ILE A 34 -13.88 -4.50 -4.65
N PHE A 35 -15.09 -4.79 -5.10
CA PHE A 35 -15.98 -3.80 -5.72
C PHE A 35 -16.36 -2.69 -4.72
N GLY A 36 -16.72 -3.04 -3.48
CA GLY A 36 -17.00 -2.07 -2.42
C GLY A 36 -15.79 -1.18 -2.12
N THR A 37 -14.60 -1.76 -2.07
CA THR A 37 -13.34 -1.01 -1.87
C THR A 37 -13.09 -0.05 -3.04
N ALA A 38 -13.28 -0.50 -4.28
CA ALA A 38 -13.11 0.35 -5.47
C ALA A 38 -14.08 1.54 -5.47
N VAL A 39 -15.35 1.33 -5.10
CA VAL A 39 -16.34 2.40 -4.96
C VAL A 39 -15.93 3.38 -3.86
N ASN A 40 -15.49 2.89 -2.70
CA ASN A 40 -15.02 3.75 -1.60
C ASN A 40 -13.77 4.57 -2.00
N CYS A 41 -12.84 3.97 -2.74
CA CYS A 41 -11.68 4.69 -3.29
C CYS A 41 -12.12 5.79 -4.28
N LEU A 42 -13.09 5.52 -5.13
CA LEU A 42 -13.62 6.50 -6.08
C LEU A 42 -14.30 7.66 -5.35
N VAL A 43 -15.13 7.37 -4.36
CA VAL A 43 -15.77 8.39 -3.52
C VAL A 43 -14.71 9.23 -2.79
N ALA A 44 -13.72 8.58 -2.18
CA ALA A 44 -12.62 9.27 -1.50
C ALA A 44 -11.84 10.17 -2.46
N PHE A 45 -11.60 9.73 -3.69
CA PHE A 45 -10.93 10.52 -4.73
C PHE A 45 -11.75 11.75 -5.13
N ILE A 46 -13.06 11.60 -5.34
CA ILE A 46 -13.96 12.73 -5.63
C ILE A 46 -13.96 13.74 -4.48
N VAL A 47 -14.06 13.26 -3.23
CA VAL A 47 -14.01 14.12 -2.03
C VAL A 47 -12.68 14.84 -1.94
N ALA A 48 -11.57 14.15 -2.21
CA ALA A 48 -10.23 14.75 -2.20
C ALA A 48 -10.11 15.88 -3.23
N ILE A 49 -10.61 15.67 -4.46
CA ILE A 49 -10.64 16.72 -5.50
C ILE A 49 -11.47 17.91 -5.02
N TYR A 50 -12.66 17.66 -4.45
CA TYR A 50 -13.54 18.74 -3.96
C TYR A 50 -12.86 19.56 -2.85
N VAL A 51 -12.21 18.88 -1.89
CA VAL A 51 -11.46 19.54 -0.81
C VAL A 51 -10.30 20.35 -1.36
N LEU A 52 -9.56 19.81 -2.33
CA LEU A 52 -8.46 20.52 -2.99
C LEU A 52 -8.94 21.77 -3.74
N LEU A 53 -10.02 21.70 -4.46
CA LEU A 53 -10.62 22.84 -5.16
C LEU A 53 -11.13 23.92 -4.19
N SER A 54 -11.60 23.50 -3.02
CA SER A 54 -12.17 24.38 -1.99
C SER A 54 -11.16 24.81 -0.92
N LYS A 55 -9.88 24.43 -1.05
CA LYS A 55 -8.84 24.65 -0.02
C LYS A 55 -8.71 26.08 0.48
N ASP A 56 -8.80 27.06 -0.43
CA ASP A 56 -8.65 28.47 -0.08
C ASP A 56 -9.87 29.01 0.70
N THR A 57 -11.05 28.49 0.38
CA THR A 57 -12.28 28.81 1.12
C THR A 57 -12.24 28.22 2.53
N PHE A 58 -11.85 26.98 2.66
CA PHE A 58 -11.66 26.34 3.97
C PHE A 58 -10.63 27.06 4.82
N LYS A 59 -9.45 27.38 4.25
CA LYS A 59 -8.38 28.12 4.92
C LYS A 59 -8.86 29.48 5.43
N ARG A 60 -9.62 30.22 4.61
CA ARG A 60 -10.18 31.53 4.98
C ARG A 60 -11.22 31.43 6.08
N GLN A 61 -12.13 30.44 6.00
CA GLN A 61 -13.16 30.20 7.01
C GLN A 61 -12.55 29.78 8.34
N THR A 62 -11.61 28.83 8.32
CA THR A 62 -10.90 28.36 9.51
C THR A 62 -10.13 29.50 10.16
N LYS A 63 -9.45 30.33 9.37
CA LYS A 63 -8.73 31.50 9.90
C LYS A 63 -9.70 32.48 10.59
N LYS A 64 -10.88 32.76 10.00
CA LYS A 64 -11.89 33.62 10.62
C LYS A 64 -12.44 33.01 11.92
N LEU A 65 -12.68 31.71 11.93
CA LEU A 65 -13.15 31.02 13.14
C LEU A 65 -12.11 31.09 14.27
N VAL A 66 -10.86 30.75 13.96
CA VAL A 66 -9.76 30.77 14.92
C VAL A 66 -9.51 32.18 15.45
N SER A 67 -9.60 33.23 14.59
CA SER A 67 -9.41 34.62 15.00
C SER A 67 -10.54 35.15 15.90
N ALA A 68 -11.69 34.50 15.91
CA ALA A 68 -12.78 34.87 16.82
C ALA A 68 -12.59 34.35 18.26
N PHE A 69 -11.79 33.29 18.43
CA PHE A 69 -11.59 32.64 19.73
C PHE A 69 -10.20 32.83 20.34
N LEU A 70 -9.16 33.10 19.49
CA LEU A 70 -7.79 33.19 19.95
C LEU A 70 -7.22 34.62 19.77
N PRO A 71 -6.37 35.09 20.71
CA PRO A 71 -5.61 36.33 20.56
C PRO A 71 -4.63 36.22 19.38
N GLU A 72 -4.31 37.35 18.73
CA GLU A 72 -3.46 37.41 17.55
C GLU A 72 -2.09 36.74 17.72
N ARG A 73 -1.50 36.82 18.91
CA ARG A 73 -0.23 36.17 19.25
C ARG A 73 -0.29 34.64 19.06
N HIS A 74 -1.38 34.01 19.50
CA HIS A 74 -1.57 32.55 19.35
C HIS A 74 -1.85 32.16 17.90
N ILE A 75 -2.51 33.02 17.13
CA ILE A 75 -2.78 32.79 15.70
C ILE A 75 -1.49 32.79 14.91
N GLN A 76 -0.55 33.69 15.21
CA GLN A 76 0.75 33.73 14.56
C GLN A 76 1.56 32.44 14.83
N VAL A 77 1.63 32.01 16.08
CA VAL A 77 2.31 30.75 16.46
C VAL A 77 1.65 29.54 15.78
N LEU A 78 0.32 29.46 15.81
CA LEU A 78 -0.41 28.37 15.17
C LEU A 78 -0.16 28.38 13.64
N SER A 79 -0.16 29.54 13.02
CA SER A 79 0.10 29.68 11.59
C SER A 79 1.53 29.24 11.19
N SER A 80 2.53 29.52 12.04
CA SER A 80 3.91 29.09 11.78
C SER A 80 4.04 27.56 11.93
N ILE A 81 3.46 26.97 12.97
CA ILE A 81 3.43 25.52 13.19
C ILE A 81 2.73 24.82 12.01
N LEU A 82 1.58 25.31 11.57
CA LEU A 82 0.85 24.72 10.45
C LEU A 82 1.64 24.78 9.14
N LYS A 83 2.32 25.91 8.86
CA LYS A 83 3.18 26.03 7.67
C LYS A 83 4.36 25.08 7.71
N GLU A 84 4.98 24.93 8.86
CA GLU A 84 6.11 24.02 9.04
C GLU A 84 5.67 22.56 8.93
N SER A 85 4.53 22.20 9.55
CA SER A 85 3.93 20.90 9.38
C SER A 85 3.60 20.59 7.92
N ASP A 86 2.99 21.52 7.20
CA ASP A 86 2.67 21.36 5.76
C ASP A 86 3.93 21.11 4.92
N LYS A 87 5.03 21.87 5.20
CA LYS A 87 6.30 21.67 4.54
C LYS A 87 6.90 20.28 4.83
N ILE A 88 6.90 19.87 6.09
CA ILE A 88 7.45 18.56 6.51
C ILE A 88 6.62 17.42 5.92
N PHE A 89 5.29 17.48 6.02
CA PHE A 89 4.41 16.47 5.45
C PHE A 89 4.50 16.40 3.93
N GLY A 90 4.51 17.54 3.25
CA GLY A 90 4.66 17.59 1.80
C GLY A 90 6.01 17.02 1.35
N GLY A 91 7.09 17.36 2.06
CA GLY A 91 8.43 16.80 1.84
C GLY A 91 8.46 15.29 2.08
N PHE A 92 7.83 14.82 3.17
CA PHE A 92 7.75 13.39 3.48
C PHE A 92 7.02 12.60 2.39
N ILE A 93 5.84 13.04 1.96
CA ILE A 93 5.06 12.36 0.91
C ILE A 93 5.83 12.35 -0.42
N SER A 94 6.38 13.50 -0.81
CA SER A 94 7.19 13.61 -2.04
C SER A 94 8.44 12.73 -1.98
N GLY A 95 9.13 12.75 -0.85
CA GLY A 95 10.30 11.90 -0.61
C GLY A 95 9.94 10.42 -0.69
N LYS A 96 8.80 10.01 -0.09
CA LYS A 96 8.38 8.61 -0.10
C LYS A 96 7.95 8.12 -1.49
N ILE A 97 7.39 9.00 -2.32
CA ILE A 97 7.10 8.67 -3.73
C ILE A 97 8.40 8.45 -4.52
N ILE A 98 9.38 9.34 -4.36
CA ILE A 98 10.69 9.22 -5.02
C ILE A 98 11.40 7.94 -4.57
N ASP A 99 11.45 7.69 -3.27
CA ASP A 99 11.99 6.49 -2.66
C ASP A 99 11.38 5.22 -3.26
N SER A 100 10.06 5.15 -3.32
CA SER A 100 9.31 4.03 -3.88
C SER A 100 9.60 3.79 -5.36
N LEU A 101 9.77 4.85 -6.14
CA LEU A 101 10.17 4.74 -7.55
C LEU A 101 11.59 4.17 -7.69
N ILE A 102 12.52 4.60 -6.84
CA ILE A 102 13.90 4.09 -6.82
C ILE A 102 13.92 2.62 -6.42
N ILE A 103 13.21 2.24 -5.35
CA ILE A 103 13.11 0.85 -4.89
C ILE A 103 12.47 -0.04 -5.95
N GLY A 104 11.41 0.42 -6.60
CA GLY A 104 10.77 -0.28 -7.71
C GLY A 104 11.73 -0.49 -8.90
N ALA A 105 12.51 0.54 -9.26
CA ALA A 105 13.51 0.46 -10.31
C ALA A 105 14.66 -0.49 -9.97
N ILE A 106 15.20 -0.44 -8.75
CA ILE A 106 16.23 -1.36 -8.28
C ILE A 106 15.70 -2.80 -8.28
N CYS A 107 14.50 -3.01 -7.78
CA CYS A 107 13.83 -4.31 -7.78
C CYS A 107 13.70 -4.84 -9.22
N PHE A 108 13.27 -4.00 -10.15
CA PHE A 108 13.15 -4.36 -11.57
C PHE A 108 14.48 -4.83 -12.16
N VAL A 109 15.52 -4.03 -12.01
CA VAL A 109 16.85 -4.34 -12.57
C VAL A 109 17.42 -5.60 -11.93
N CYS A 110 17.35 -5.74 -10.62
CA CYS A 110 17.89 -6.91 -9.92
C CYS A 110 17.11 -8.19 -10.26
N CYS A 111 15.77 -8.14 -10.32
CA CYS A 111 14.95 -9.28 -10.74
C CYS A 111 15.23 -9.68 -12.18
N LEU A 112 15.53 -8.73 -13.05
CA LEU A 112 15.92 -8.99 -14.45
C LEU A 112 17.27 -9.71 -14.54
N ILE A 113 18.26 -9.25 -13.78
CA ILE A 113 19.60 -9.88 -13.68
C ILE A 113 19.50 -11.31 -13.12
N LEU A 114 18.69 -11.50 -12.08
CA LEU A 114 18.45 -12.79 -11.44
C LEU A 114 17.52 -13.70 -12.25
N ARG A 115 17.05 -13.25 -13.42
CA ARG A 115 16.11 -13.97 -14.31
C ARG A 115 14.89 -14.51 -13.56
N MET A 116 14.30 -13.65 -12.72
CA MET A 116 13.08 -13.98 -11.97
C MET A 116 11.86 -14.05 -12.91
N PRO A 117 10.84 -14.84 -12.62
CA PRO A 117 9.56 -14.76 -13.32
C PRO A 117 8.83 -13.44 -12.92
N TYR A 118 7.94 -12.99 -13.77
CA TYR A 118 7.03 -11.85 -13.53
C TYR A 118 7.73 -10.55 -13.11
N VAL A 119 8.93 -10.26 -13.61
CA VAL A 119 9.79 -9.13 -13.21
C VAL A 119 9.00 -7.81 -13.12
N ALA A 120 8.29 -7.44 -14.18
CA ALA A 120 7.56 -6.18 -14.23
C ALA A 120 6.46 -6.10 -13.15
N LEU A 121 5.66 -7.17 -13.01
CA LEU A 121 4.58 -7.24 -12.04
C LEU A 121 5.11 -7.10 -10.60
N ILE A 122 6.15 -7.88 -10.28
CA ILE A 122 6.75 -7.89 -8.94
C ILE A 122 7.35 -6.52 -8.59
N SER A 123 8.08 -5.92 -9.52
CA SER A 123 8.72 -4.62 -9.29
C SER A 123 7.70 -3.50 -9.12
N VAL A 124 6.59 -3.54 -9.86
CA VAL A 124 5.48 -2.61 -9.67
C VAL A 124 4.81 -2.82 -8.31
N ILE A 125 4.53 -4.08 -7.93
CA ILE A 125 3.94 -4.37 -6.60
C ILE A 125 4.85 -3.85 -5.50
N VAL A 126 6.14 -4.19 -5.52
CA VAL A 126 7.12 -3.77 -4.50
C VAL A 126 7.24 -2.25 -4.47
N GLY A 127 7.39 -1.61 -5.64
CA GLY A 127 7.51 -0.15 -5.72
C GLY A 127 6.26 0.57 -5.22
N VAL A 128 5.08 0.21 -5.70
CA VAL A 128 3.82 0.87 -5.30
C VAL A 128 3.53 0.67 -3.82
N THR A 129 3.70 -0.53 -3.30
CA THR A 129 3.45 -0.79 -1.88
C THR A 129 4.45 -0.08 -0.97
N ASN A 130 5.69 0.16 -1.42
CA ASN A 130 6.73 0.85 -0.65
C ASN A 130 6.37 2.32 -0.32
N VAL A 131 5.38 2.91 -0.99
CA VAL A 131 4.82 4.22 -0.62
C VAL A 131 4.24 4.20 0.80
N ILE A 132 3.71 3.06 1.24
CA ILE A 132 3.12 2.92 2.57
C ILE A 132 4.25 2.70 3.59
N PRO A 133 4.48 3.66 4.51
CA PRO A 133 5.56 3.55 5.48
C PRO A 133 5.39 2.30 6.37
N PHE A 134 6.47 1.64 6.70
CA PHE A 134 6.59 0.45 7.55
C PHE A 134 5.91 -0.80 6.98
N PHE A 135 4.66 -0.73 6.53
CA PHE A 135 3.89 -1.88 6.07
C PHE A 135 4.11 -2.21 4.59
N GLY A 136 4.43 -1.19 3.78
CA GLY A 136 4.61 -1.33 2.34
C GLY A 136 5.56 -2.46 1.92
N PRO A 137 6.76 -2.52 2.49
CA PRO A 137 7.72 -3.58 2.22
C PRO A 137 7.15 -4.99 2.40
N TYR A 138 6.39 -5.22 3.47
CA TYR A 138 5.79 -6.53 3.75
C TYR A 138 4.63 -6.84 2.82
N ILE A 139 3.77 -5.84 2.56
CA ILE A 139 2.62 -5.97 1.64
C ILE A 139 3.09 -6.29 0.23
N GLY A 140 4.24 -5.78 -0.20
CA GLY A 140 4.83 -6.07 -1.49
C GLY A 140 5.62 -7.39 -1.54
N ALA A 141 6.46 -7.63 -0.53
CA ALA A 141 7.36 -8.78 -0.50
C ALA A 141 6.63 -10.11 -0.35
N ILE A 142 5.61 -10.19 0.52
CA ILE A 142 4.93 -11.46 0.82
C ILE A 142 4.22 -12.01 -0.43
N PRO A 143 3.29 -11.30 -1.10
CA PRO A 143 2.60 -11.84 -2.27
C PRO A 143 3.56 -12.07 -3.45
N SER A 144 4.57 -11.21 -3.62
CA SER A 144 5.59 -11.38 -4.66
C SER A 144 6.41 -12.65 -4.46
N THR A 145 6.83 -12.93 -3.23
CA THR A 145 7.56 -14.15 -2.89
C THR A 145 6.70 -15.39 -3.15
N ILE A 146 5.43 -15.38 -2.71
CA ILE A 146 4.50 -16.49 -2.93
C ILE A 146 4.31 -16.72 -4.43
N LEU A 147 4.11 -15.67 -5.21
CA LEU A 147 3.92 -15.76 -6.66
C LEU A 147 5.13 -16.41 -7.35
N ILE A 148 6.35 -16.03 -6.96
CA ILE A 148 7.58 -16.64 -7.50
C ILE A 148 7.72 -18.09 -7.03
N MET A 149 7.40 -18.38 -5.76
CA MET A 149 7.48 -19.74 -5.23
C MET A 149 6.55 -20.72 -5.93
N LEU A 150 5.39 -20.26 -6.37
CA LEU A 150 4.45 -21.09 -7.14
C LEU A 150 5.01 -21.49 -8.51
N ASP A 151 5.82 -20.63 -9.13
CA ASP A 151 6.49 -20.91 -10.41
C ASP A 151 7.77 -21.73 -10.18
N SER A 152 8.62 -21.32 -9.24
CA SER A 152 9.89 -21.99 -8.91
C SER A 152 10.26 -21.76 -7.44
N PRO A 153 10.18 -22.81 -6.58
CA PRO A 153 10.51 -22.69 -5.16
C PRO A 153 11.92 -22.15 -4.88
N SER A 154 12.91 -22.59 -5.66
CA SER A 154 14.30 -22.13 -5.52
C SER A 154 14.43 -20.63 -5.83
N LYS A 155 13.77 -20.13 -6.86
CA LYS A 155 13.77 -18.70 -7.19
C LYS A 155 13.01 -17.90 -6.12
N GLY A 156 11.94 -18.44 -5.54
CA GLY A 156 11.22 -17.82 -4.43
C GLY A 156 12.12 -17.59 -3.21
N VAL A 157 12.94 -18.56 -2.85
CA VAL A 157 13.92 -18.40 -1.75
C VAL A 157 14.98 -17.36 -2.09
N ILE A 158 15.51 -17.35 -3.32
CA ILE A 158 16.47 -16.33 -3.78
C ILE A 158 15.86 -14.94 -3.72
N PHE A 159 14.60 -14.80 -4.17
CA PHE A 159 13.87 -13.53 -4.12
C PHE A 159 13.63 -13.06 -2.68
N LEU A 160 13.30 -13.98 -1.77
CA LEU A 160 13.11 -13.65 -0.36
C LEU A 160 14.38 -13.07 0.25
N LEU A 161 15.53 -13.67 -0.01
CA LEU A 161 16.82 -13.16 0.45
C LEU A 161 17.14 -11.80 -0.17
N PHE A 162 16.93 -11.66 -1.48
CA PHE A 162 17.11 -10.40 -2.18
C PHE A 162 16.25 -9.28 -1.61
N ILE A 163 14.94 -9.53 -1.42
CA ILE A 163 14.03 -8.49 -0.94
C ILE A 163 14.35 -8.06 0.50
N ILE A 164 14.81 -8.98 1.36
CA ILE A 164 15.28 -8.64 2.71
C ILE A 164 16.50 -7.72 2.63
N ILE A 165 17.47 -8.02 1.76
CA ILE A 165 18.65 -7.16 1.57
C ILE A 165 18.23 -5.80 1.04
N LEU A 166 17.35 -5.77 0.03
CA LEU A 166 16.84 -4.53 -0.55
C LEU A 166 16.17 -3.64 0.52
N GLN A 167 15.35 -4.24 1.40
CA GLN A 167 14.70 -3.51 2.48
C GLN A 167 15.69 -3.00 3.54
N GLN A 168 16.79 -3.72 3.80
CA GLN A 168 17.86 -3.21 4.67
C GLN A 168 18.58 -2.03 4.05
N VAL A 169 18.82 -2.05 2.76
CA VAL A 169 19.42 -0.91 2.03
C VAL A 169 18.46 0.27 2.01
N ASP A 170 17.17 0.03 1.77
CA ASP A 170 16.14 1.07 1.82
C ASP A 170 16.08 1.72 3.22
N GLY A 171 15.87 0.93 4.25
CA GLY A 171 15.68 1.44 5.61
C GLY A 171 16.90 2.15 6.21
N ASN A 172 18.13 1.76 5.81
CA ASN A 172 19.35 2.30 6.42
C ASN A 172 20.11 3.31 5.54
N ILE A 173 19.89 3.32 4.23
CA ILE A 173 20.66 4.16 3.29
C ILE A 173 19.75 5.04 2.45
N ILE A 174 18.85 4.46 1.67
CA ILE A 174 18.05 5.19 0.66
C ILE A 174 17.00 6.05 1.35
N GLY A 175 16.18 5.44 2.20
CA GLY A 175 15.09 6.12 2.89
C GLY A 175 15.56 7.31 3.74
N PRO A 176 16.52 7.16 4.67
CA PRO A 176 17.04 8.27 5.46
C PRO A 176 17.63 9.41 4.60
N LYS A 177 18.32 9.09 3.52
CA LYS A 177 18.89 10.11 2.63
C LYS A 177 17.80 10.89 1.90
N ILE A 178 16.85 10.21 1.27
CA ILE A 178 15.77 10.86 0.50
C ILE A 178 14.84 11.65 1.42
N LEU A 179 14.40 11.04 2.53
CA LEU A 179 13.49 11.68 3.47
C LEU A 179 14.15 12.85 4.20
N GLY A 180 15.42 12.73 4.57
CA GLY A 180 16.19 13.83 5.18
C GLY A 180 16.29 15.03 4.25
N GLU A 181 16.66 14.84 3.00
CA GLU A 181 16.73 15.91 1.99
C GLU A 181 15.34 16.50 1.70
N SER A 182 14.30 15.69 1.62
CA SER A 182 12.95 16.13 1.28
C SER A 182 12.24 16.88 2.41
N THR A 183 12.46 16.47 3.66
CA THR A 183 11.81 17.10 4.83
C THR A 183 12.63 18.26 5.40
N GLY A 184 13.92 18.33 5.09
CA GLY A 184 14.87 19.27 5.68
C GLY A 184 15.21 18.95 7.15
N LEU A 185 14.85 17.75 7.62
CA LEU A 185 15.21 17.25 8.95
C LEU A 185 16.51 16.47 8.85
N SER A 186 17.42 16.69 9.82
CA SER A 186 18.63 15.87 9.90
C SER A 186 18.28 14.42 10.18
N PRO A 187 18.86 13.44 9.44
CA PRO A 187 18.73 12.04 9.82
C PRO A 187 19.34 11.84 11.21
N PHE A 188 18.59 11.16 12.07
CA PHE A 188 19.05 10.78 13.41
C PHE A 188 20.13 9.73 13.34
#